data_844c7f3a6e332ae7082be79dfd6ec364
#
_entry.id   844c7f3a6e332ae7082be79dfd6ec364
#
_cell.length_a   1.000
_cell.length_b   1.000
_cell.length_c   1.000
_cell.angle_alpha   90.00
_cell.angle_beta   90.00
_cell.angle_gamma   90.00
#
_symmetry.space_group_name_H-M   'P 1'
#
loop_
_entity.id
_entity.type
_entity.pdbx_description
1 polymer ?
#
loop_
_entity_poly.entity_id
_entity_poly.type
_entity_poly.pdbx_seq_one_letter_code
_entity_poly.pdbx_strand_id
1 'polypeptide(L)'
;MINEELATIILQLDSKTVNYLSEYLQLQAVPDDFPFAKKANLFFFLNPDHFLIEQIGPDVMTFTHVEIDPKISDSIPQLLDIYKKWLIPIQQHHAAFTIMEGMAGFAIENILKDDKDFQNYLATFMGTDFSSYQVRKNMGRDFTKNIYEKLGKNAFKKLMETPPNTREIKEPQLYLNRIKQ
;
A
#
# COMPACT_ATOMS: atom_id res chain seq x y z
N MET A 1 -7.69 15.68 -6.84
CA MET A 1 -6.56 16.58 -6.47
C MET A 1 -5.19 16.01 -6.87
N ILE A 2 -4.53 15.13 -6.12
CA ILE A 2 -3.16 14.71 -6.47
C ILE A 2 -3.16 13.78 -7.70
N ASN A 3 -4.12 12.88 -7.87
CA ASN A 3 -4.29 12.09 -9.11
C ASN A 3 -4.53 12.99 -10.33
N GLU A 4 -5.23 14.10 -10.17
CA GLU A 4 -5.45 15.08 -11.23
C GLU A 4 -4.15 15.82 -11.58
N GLU A 5 -3.32 16.12 -10.60
CA GLU A 5 -2.00 16.73 -10.83
C GLU A 5 -1.11 15.79 -11.67
N LEU A 6 -1.01 14.51 -11.27
CA LEU A 6 -0.28 13.51 -12.03
C LEU A 6 -0.86 13.29 -13.44
N ALA A 7 -2.20 13.16 -13.54
CA ALA A 7 -2.86 13.00 -14.83
C ALA A 7 -2.60 14.20 -15.76
N THR A 8 -2.67 15.42 -15.24
CA THR A 8 -2.40 16.64 -16.01
C THR A 8 -0.98 16.65 -16.56
N ILE A 9 0.01 16.29 -15.75
CA ILE A 9 1.41 16.23 -16.18
C ILE A 9 1.57 15.18 -17.29
N ILE A 10 1.05 13.97 -17.11
CA ILE A 10 1.19 12.91 -18.10
C ILE A 10 0.46 13.24 -19.39
N LEU A 11 -0.70 13.88 -19.33
CA LEU A 11 -1.42 14.32 -20.53
C LEU A 11 -0.65 15.36 -21.35
N GLN A 12 0.21 16.17 -20.71
CA GLN A 12 1.04 17.19 -21.35
C GLN A 12 2.34 16.63 -21.93
N LEU A 13 2.75 15.40 -21.60
CA LEU A 13 3.95 14.80 -22.17
C LEU A 13 3.83 14.63 -23.69
N ASP A 14 4.90 14.92 -24.40
CA ASP A 14 5.00 14.63 -25.82
C ASP A 14 5.11 13.11 -26.10
N SER A 15 4.82 12.70 -27.32
CA SER A 15 4.82 11.28 -27.70
C SER A 15 6.20 10.63 -27.60
N LYS A 16 7.29 11.40 -27.78
CA LYS A 16 8.66 10.88 -27.68
C LYS A 16 8.96 10.49 -26.22
N THR A 17 8.63 11.37 -25.28
CA THR A 17 8.80 11.12 -23.84
C THR A 17 7.93 9.96 -23.39
N VAL A 18 6.66 9.88 -23.83
CA VAL A 18 5.76 8.77 -23.50
C VAL A 18 6.31 7.44 -24.00
N ASN A 19 6.77 7.38 -25.24
CA ASN A 19 7.35 6.15 -25.82
C ASN A 19 8.63 5.75 -25.07
N TYR A 20 9.54 6.69 -24.83
CA TYR A 20 10.77 6.43 -24.08
C TYR A 20 10.49 5.84 -22.70
N LEU A 21 9.58 6.47 -21.93
CA LEU A 21 9.23 5.99 -20.59
C LEU A 21 8.50 4.64 -20.64
N SER A 22 7.63 4.42 -21.63
CA SER A 22 6.92 3.14 -21.80
C SER A 22 7.89 1.99 -22.07
N GLU A 23 8.90 2.21 -22.91
CA GLU A 23 9.95 1.23 -23.17
C GLU A 23 10.84 1.02 -21.96
N TYR A 24 11.29 2.10 -21.33
CA TYR A 24 12.18 2.04 -20.17
C TYR A 24 11.54 1.28 -18.98
N LEU A 25 10.25 1.53 -18.74
CA LEU A 25 9.49 0.90 -17.68
C LEU A 25 8.89 -0.46 -18.10
N GLN A 26 9.17 -0.92 -19.30
CA GLN A 26 8.68 -2.18 -19.86
C GLN A 26 7.15 -2.32 -19.77
N LEU A 27 6.43 -1.22 -20.03
CA LEU A 27 4.97 -1.22 -19.98
C LEU A 27 4.41 -2.05 -21.15
N GLN A 28 3.18 -2.54 -20.97
CA GLN A 28 2.49 -3.27 -22.01
C GLN A 28 2.44 -2.46 -23.31
N ALA A 29 2.84 -3.08 -24.41
CA ALA A 29 2.84 -2.45 -25.72
C ALA A 29 1.41 -2.03 -26.13
N VAL A 30 1.27 -0.79 -26.56
CA VAL A 30 0.03 -0.23 -27.08
C VAL A 30 0.34 0.31 -28.47
N PRO A 31 -0.48 0.02 -29.50
CA PRO A 31 -0.30 0.55 -30.83
C PRO A 31 -0.22 2.09 -30.87
N ASP A 32 0.52 2.64 -31.86
CA ASP A 32 0.80 4.08 -31.94
C ASP A 32 -0.45 4.94 -32.21
N ASP A 33 -1.47 4.37 -32.81
CA ASP A 33 -2.77 4.99 -33.07
C ASP A 33 -3.64 5.14 -31.79
N PHE A 34 -3.16 4.66 -30.64
CA PHE A 34 -3.81 4.83 -29.33
C PHE A 34 -2.96 5.63 -28.34
N PRO A 35 -2.60 6.89 -28.62
CA PRO A 35 -1.69 7.66 -27.76
C PRO A 35 -2.26 7.92 -26.36
N PHE A 36 -3.58 8.00 -26.24
CA PHE A 36 -4.24 8.15 -24.95
C PHE A 36 -4.07 6.89 -24.08
N ALA A 37 -4.15 5.70 -24.67
CA ALA A 37 -3.97 4.44 -23.95
C ALA A 37 -2.53 4.29 -23.43
N LYS A 38 -1.51 4.73 -24.20
CA LYS A 38 -0.12 4.78 -23.71
C LYS A 38 0.03 5.70 -22.49
N LYS A 39 -0.56 6.89 -22.55
CA LYS A 39 -0.56 7.84 -21.41
C LYS A 39 -1.31 7.28 -20.21
N ALA A 40 -2.42 6.59 -20.42
CA ALA A 40 -3.18 5.94 -19.36
C ALA A 40 -2.37 4.82 -18.68
N ASN A 41 -1.66 3.99 -19.44
CA ASN A 41 -0.77 2.98 -18.90
C ASN A 41 0.36 3.60 -18.07
N LEU A 42 0.97 4.68 -18.59
CA LEU A 42 2.02 5.40 -17.87
C LEU A 42 1.48 6.04 -16.59
N PHE A 43 0.30 6.66 -16.64
CA PHE A 43 -0.38 7.20 -15.45
C PHE A 43 -0.63 6.11 -14.40
N PHE A 44 -1.17 4.98 -14.82
CA PHE A 44 -1.46 3.88 -13.91
C PHE A 44 -0.18 3.35 -13.25
N PHE A 45 0.88 3.16 -14.03
CA PHE A 45 2.16 2.67 -13.52
C PHE A 45 2.83 3.65 -12.56
N LEU A 46 2.84 4.94 -12.89
CA LEU A 46 3.44 6.00 -12.07
C LEU A 46 2.52 6.48 -10.94
N ASN A 47 1.30 5.95 -10.84
CA ASN A 47 0.44 6.26 -9.72
C ASN A 47 1.13 5.82 -8.42
N PRO A 48 1.24 6.69 -7.39
CA PRO A 48 1.94 6.35 -6.17
C PRO A 48 1.42 5.11 -5.46
N ASP A 49 0.11 4.84 -5.51
CA ASP A 49 -0.48 3.62 -4.95
C ASP A 49 0.09 2.36 -5.60
N HIS A 50 0.27 2.38 -6.92
CA HIS A 50 0.88 1.28 -7.65
C HIS A 50 2.40 1.28 -7.48
N PHE A 51 3.05 2.41 -7.84
CA PHE A 51 4.51 2.48 -7.88
C PHE A 51 5.15 2.23 -6.51
N LEU A 52 4.68 2.90 -5.46
CA LEU A 52 5.26 2.77 -4.13
C LEU A 52 4.90 1.44 -3.45
N ILE A 53 3.77 0.84 -3.77
CA ILE A 53 3.32 -0.41 -3.16
C ILE A 53 3.82 -1.62 -3.93
N GLU A 54 3.61 -1.67 -5.24
CA GLU A 54 3.97 -2.84 -6.07
C GLU A 54 5.47 -2.92 -6.33
N GLN A 55 6.15 -1.77 -6.49
CA GLN A 55 7.59 -1.75 -6.77
C GLN A 55 8.45 -1.82 -5.50
N ILE A 56 8.00 -1.25 -4.40
CA ILE A 56 8.76 -1.15 -3.15
C ILE A 56 8.22 -2.15 -2.11
N GLY A 57 6.98 -2.59 -2.28
CA GLY A 57 6.31 -3.54 -1.40
C GLY A 57 5.83 -2.92 -0.08
N PRO A 58 5.54 -3.75 0.93
CA PRO A 58 4.94 -3.29 2.17
C PRO A 58 5.83 -2.34 2.98
N ASP A 59 7.12 -2.27 2.68
CA ASP A 59 8.05 -1.37 3.39
C ASP A 59 7.80 0.11 3.13
N VAL A 60 7.08 0.46 2.04
CA VAL A 60 6.64 1.84 1.80
C VAL A 60 5.96 2.47 3.01
N MET A 61 5.32 1.67 3.85
CA MET A 61 4.65 2.13 5.07
C MET A 61 5.59 2.80 6.08
N THR A 62 6.89 2.62 5.97
CA THR A 62 7.90 3.17 6.88
C THR A 62 8.87 4.14 6.21
N PHE A 63 8.71 4.43 4.92
CA PHE A 63 9.56 5.40 4.26
C PHE A 63 9.33 6.80 4.80
N THR A 64 10.44 7.51 5.00
CA THR A 64 10.46 8.92 5.39
C THR A 64 10.82 9.83 4.21
N HIS A 65 11.32 9.26 3.12
CA HIS A 65 11.67 9.96 1.89
C HIS A 65 11.40 9.06 0.68
N VAL A 66 11.31 9.67 -0.48
CA VAL A 66 11.13 8.99 -1.77
C VAL A 66 12.27 9.39 -2.69
N GLU A 67 12.90 8.40 -3.30
CA GLU A 67 13.85 8.56 -4.38
C GLU A 67 13.24 7.97 -5.66
N ILE A 68 13.48 8.63 -6.78
CA ILE A 68 13.01 8.21 -8.09
C ILE A 68 14.24 8.04 -8.98
N ASP A 69 14.21 7.00 -9.83
CA ASP A 69 15.24 6.79 -10.85
C ASP A 69 15.47 8.09 -11.65
N PRO A 70 16.73 8.55 -11.79
CA PRO A 70 17.05 9.77 -12.52
C PRO A 70 16.45 9.83 -13.92
N LYS A 71 16.38 8.71 -14.65
CA LYS A 71 15.81 8.66 -16.00
C LYS A 71 14.32 8.99 -16.02
N ILE A 72 13.60 8.65 -14.96
CA ILE A 72 12.19 9.00 -14.81
C ILE A 72 12.07 10.46 -14.37
N SER A 73 12.84 10.89 -13.37
CA SER A 73 12.78 12.26 -12.85
C SER A 73 13.28 13.30 -13.85
N ASP A 74 14.25 12.95 -14.70
CA ASP A 74 14.69 13.82 -15.79
C ASP A 74 13.60 14.02 -16.86
N SER A 75 12.78 12.99 -17.08
CA SER A 75 11.66 13.03 -18.03
C SER A 75 10.41 13.69 -17.44
N ILE A 76 10.19 13.56 -16.14
CA ILE A 76 9.05 14.13 -15.41
C ILE A 76 9.57 14.75 -14.10
N PRO A 77 10.19 15.94 -14.14
CA PRO A 77 10.80 16.57 -12.97
C PRO A 77 9.85 16.81 -11.79
N GLN A 78 8.55 17.02 -12.09
CA GLN A 78 7.53 17.27 -11.06
C GLN A 78 7.12 16.01 -10.28
N LEU A 79 7.49 14.81 -10.76
CA LEU A 79 7.02 13.54 -10.18
C LEU A 79 7.50 13.35 -8.74
N LEU A 80 8.73 13.77 -8.44
CA LEU A 80 9.27 13.69 -7.09
C LEU A 80 8.46 14.52 -6.08
N ASP A 81 8.01 15.71 -6.47
CA ASP A 81 7.21 16.58 -5.60
C ASP A 81 5.80 16.00 -5.40
N ILE A 82 5.24 15.39 -6.43
CA ILE A 82 3.98 14.66 -6.33
C ILE A 82 4.13 13.52 -5.32
N TYR A 83 5.16 12.71 -5.43
CA TYR A 83 5.38 11.58 -4.51
C TYR A 83 5.61 12.02 -3.07
N LYS A 84 6.33 13.11 -2.86
CA LYS A 84 6.50 13.70 -1.51
C LYS A 84 5.17 14.14 -0.90
N LYS A 85 4.30 14.77 -1.68
CA LYS A 85 2.95 15.17 -1.23
C LYS A 85 2.08 13.96 -0.88
N TRP A 86 2.29 12.84 -1.58
CA TRP A 86 1.50 11.62 -1.42
C TRP A 86 1.96 10.70 -0.30
N LEU A 87 3.20 10.80 0.10
CA LEU A 87 3.81 9.84 1.03
C LEU A 87 2.99 9.67 2.31
N ILE A 88 2.58 10.76 2.95
CA ILE A 88 1.79 10.70 4.19
C ILE A 88 0.37 10.16 3.94
N PRO A 89 -0.42 10.68 3.00
CA PRO A 89 -1.74 10.12 2.69
C PRO A 89 -1.72 8.65 2.31
N ILE A 90 -0.74 8.21 1.52
CA ILE A 90 -0.60 6.80 1.14
C ILE A 90 -0.29 5.94 2.36
N GLN A 91 0.65 6.33 3.20
CA GLN A 91 0.96 5.59 4.42
C GLN A 91 -0.26 5.49 5.34
N GLN A 92 -1.04 6.56 5.48
CA GLN A 92 -2.27 6.56 6.27
C GLN A 92 -3.32 5.61 5.68
N HIS A 93 -3.50 5.65 4.36
CA HIS A 93 -4.42 4.76 3.65
C HIS A 93 -4.03 3.29 3.85
N HIS A 94 -2.76 2.96 3.63
CA HIS A 94 -2.29 1.59 3.80
C HIS A 94 -2.30 1.12 5.25
N ALA A 95 -2.04 2.00 6.21
CA ALA A 95 -2.19 1.68 7.63
C ALA A 95 -3.64 1.34 7.97
N ALA A 96 -4.60 2.17 7.54
CA ALA A 96 -6.03 1.93 7.74
C ALA A 96 -6.48 0.61 7.09
N PHE A 97 -6.11 0.38 5.83
CA PHE A 97 -6.44 -0.84 5.11
C PHE A 97 -5.84 -2.09 5.80
N THR A 98 -4.56 -2.02 6.18
CA THR A 98 -3.87 -3.10 6.89
C THR A 98 -4.58 -3.47 8.18
N ILE A 99 -5.06 -2.48 8.94
CA ILE A 99 -5.78 -2.71 10.20
C ILE A 99 -7.19 -3.26 9.95
N MET A 100 -7.92 -2.76 8.96
CA MET A 100 -9.24 -3.28 8.63
C MET A 100 -9.19 -4.76 8.22
N GLU A 101 -8.30 -5.12 7.31
CA GLU A 101 -8.08 -6.51 6.89
C GLU A 101 -7.56 -7.37 8.03
N GLY A 102 -6.67 -6.83 8.85
CA GLY A 102 -6.14 -7.51 10.03
C GLY A 102 -7.20 -7.81 11.09
N MET A 103 -8.07 -6.85 11.39
CA MET A 103 -9.18 -7.04 12.33
C MET A 103 -10.16 -8.11 11.82
N ALA A 104 -10.50 -8.07 10.53
CA ALA A 104 -11.38 -9.07 9.91
C ALA A 104 -10.74 -10.46 9.99
N GLY A 105 -9.48 -10.62 9.60
CA GLY A 105 -8.76 -11.88 9.67
C GLY A 105 -8.68 -12.43 11.09
N PHE A 106 -8.30 -11.60 12.06
CA PHE A 106 -8.23 -11.99 13.46
C PHE A 106 -9.60 -12.41 14.02
N ALA A 107 -10.67 -11.68 13.69
CA ALA A 107 -12.02 -12.02 14.14
C ALA A 107 -12.47 -13.38 13.56
N ILE A 108 -12.25 -13.61 12.26
CA ILE A 108 -12.58 -14.88 11.60
C ILE A 108 -11.81 -16.04 12.23
N GLU A 109 -10.50 -15.89 12.45
CA GLU A 109 -9.68 -16.92 13.11
C GLU A 109 -10.20 -17.27 14.50
N ASN A 110 -10.63 -16.28 15.28
CA ASN A 110 -11.19 -16.52 16.61
C ASN A 110 -12.56 -17.21 16.59
N ILE A 111 -13.41 -16.89 15.61
CA ILE A 111 -14.74 -17.50 15.45
C ILE A 111 -14.61 -18.96 14.98
N LEU A 112 -13.70 -19.21 14.03
CA LEU A 112 -13.52 -20.51 13.39
C LEU A 112 -12.33 -21.31 13.96
N LYS A 113 -11.81 -20.95 15.11
CA LYS A 113 -10.60 -21.58 15.69
C LYS A 113 -10.71 -23.09 15.88
N ASP A 114 -11.93 -23.61 16.15
CA ASP A 114 -12.21 -25.02 16.39
C ASP A 114 -12.74 -25.73 15.14
N ASP A 115 -12.91 -25.02 14.00
CA ASP A 115 -13.34 -25.57 12.73
C ASP A 115 -12.17 -26.24 12.00
N LYS A 116 -12.30 -27.56 11.75
CA LYS A 116 -11.22 -28.35 11.13
C LYS A 116 -10.98 -27.99 9.67
N ASP A 117 -12.01 -27.65 8.92
CA ASP A 117 -11.88 -27.31 7.51
C ASP A 117 -11.21 -25.95 7.37
N PHE A 118 -11.54 -25.01 8.25
CA PHE A 118 -10.86 -23.73 8.33
C PHE A 118 -9.39 -23.88 8.73
N GLN A 119 -9.05 -24.75 9.68
CA GLN A 119 -7.66 -25.01 10.06
C GLN A 119 -6.86 -25.63 8.90
N ASN A 120 -7.46 -26.56 8.17
CA ASN A 120 -6.84 -27.15 6.97
C ASN A 120 -6.62 -26.08 5.88
N TYR A 121 -7.60 -25.19 5.67
CA TYR A 121 -7.48 -24.06 4.75
C TYR A 121 -6.31 -23.17 5.15
N LEU A 122 -6.23 -22.75 6.40
CA LEU A 122 -5.13 -21.91 6.90
C LEU A 122 -3.77 -22.57 6.68
N ALA A 123 -3.65 -23.86 7.02
CA ALA A 123 -2.39 -24.61 6.86
C ALA A 123 -1.96 -24.71 5.38
N THR A 124 -2.94 -24.81 4.46
CA THR A 124 -2.65 -24.97 3.03
C THR A 124 -2.34 -23.65 2.34
N PHE A 125 -3.08 -22.59 2.63
CA PHE A 125 -3.03 -21.32 1.87
C PHE A 125 -2.16 -20.23 2.49
N MET A 126 -2.07 -20.15 3.81
CA MET A 126 -1.29 -19.09 4.45
C MET A 126 0.22 -19.22 4.27
N GLY A 127 0.69 -20.42 3.91
CA GLY A 127 2.11 -20.68 3.62
C GLY A 127 2.51 -20.50 2.16
N THR A 128 1.57 -20.24 1.25
CA THR A 128 1.82 -20.26 -0.20
C THR A 128 1.67 -18.90 -0.89
N ASP A 129 0.98 -17.95 -0.27
CA ASP A 129 0.80 -16.60 -0.82
C ASP A 129 1.76 -15.61 -0.14
N PHE A 130 2.79 -15.18 -0.89
CA PHE A 130 3.77 -14.18 -0.50
C PHE A 130 3.52 -12.81 -1.16
N SER A 131 2.33 -12.58 -1.71
CA SER A 131 1.97 -11.28 -2.28
C SER A 131 2.11 -10.16 -1.24
N SER A 132 2.38 -8.94 -1.70
CA SER A 132 2.44 -7.75 -0.81
C SER A 132 1.13 -7.53 -0.05
N TYR A 133 0.01 -7.92 -0.66
CA TYR A 133 -1.31 -7.90 -0.03
C TYR A 133 -1.39 -8.86 1.16
N GLN A 134 -0.97 -10.12 0.99
CA GLN A 134 -1.02 -11.12 2.04
C GLN A 134 -0.07 -10.78 3.20
N VAL A 135 1.11 -10.25 2.88
CA VAL A 135 2.06 -9.76 3.90
C VAL A 135 1.43 -8.67 4.76
N ARG A 136 0.79 -7.67 4.13
CA ARG A 136 0.09 -6.59 4.85
C ARG A 136 -1.06 -7.12 5.71
N LYS A 137 -1.86 -8.04 5.18
CA LYS A 137 -2.96 -8.68 5.91
C LYS A 137 -2.45 -9.41 7.15
N ASN A 138 -1.36 -10.17 7.03
CA ASN A 138 -0.73 -10.85 8.16
C ASN A 138 -0.19 -9.86 9.20
N MET A 139 0.48 -8.79 8.77
CA MET A 139 0.96 -7.74 9.68
C MET A 139 -0.19 -7.10 10.46
N GLY A 140 -1.29 -6.77 9.81
CA GLY A 140 -2.48 -6.20 10.44
C GLY A 140 -3.13 -7.16 11.43
N ARG A 141 -3.21 -8.45 11.09
CA ARG A 141 -3.73 -9.50 11.97
C ARG A 141 -2.87 -9.66 13.24
N ASP A 142 -1.57 -9.77 13.07
CA ASP A 142 -0.64 -9.96 14.19
C ASP A 142 -0.59 -8.73 15.11
N PHE A 143 -0.66 -7.53 14.52
CA PHE A 143 -0.85 -6.30 15.28
C PHE A 143 -2.17 -6.31 16.06
N THR A 144 -3.29 -6.61 15.40
CA THR A 144 -4.61 -6.66 16.04
C THR A 144 -4.64 -7.67 17.18
N LYS A 145 -4.06 -8.86 16.99
CA LYS A 145 -3.90 -9.87 18.02
C LYS A 145 -3.15 -9.33 19.25
N ASN A 146 -2.01 -8.67 19.00
CA ASN A 146 -1.21 -8.08 20.09
C ASN A 146 -2.00 -7.04 20.89
N ILE A 147 -2.76 -6.18 20.20
CA ILE A 147 -3.58 -5.17 20.88
C ILE A 147 -4.76 -5.82 21.62
N TYR A 148 -5.36 -6.85 21.02
CA TYR A 148 -6.46 -7.59 21.66
C TYR A 148 -6.01 -8.31 22.94
N GLU A 149 -4.83 -8.89 22.97
CA GLU A 149 -4.26 -9.53 24.17
C GLU A 149 -4.09 -8.53 25.33
N LYS A 150 -3.92 -7.24 25.04
CA LYS A 150 -3.74 -6.18 26.05
C LYS A 150 -5.04 -5.49 26.45
N LEU A 151 -5.99 -5.31 25.52
CA LEU A 151 -7.19 -4.51 25.71
C LEU A 151 -8.49 -5.33 25.66
N GLY A 152 -8.42 -6.63 25.35
CA GLY A 152 -9.59 -7.48 25.18
C GLY A 152 -10.52 -6.95 24.09
N LYS A 153 -11.83 -7.10 24.27
CA LYS A 153 -12.85 -6.66 23.30
C LYS A 153 -12.82 -5.17 22.96
N ASN A 154 -12.24 -4.35 23.84
CA ASN A 154 -12.08 -2.91 23.58
C ASN A 154 -11.06 -2.60 22.48
N ALA A 155 -10.21 -3.56 22.10
CA ALA A 155 -9.21 -3.38 21.07
C ALA A 155 -9.82 -2.90 19.74
N PHE A 156 -10.89 -3.55 19.25
CA PHE A 156 -11.52 -3.20 17.99
C PHE A 156 -12.05 -1.76 17.99
N LYS A 157 -12.78 -1.39 19.05
CA LYS A 157 -13.27 -0.02 19.20
C LYS A 157 -12.10 0.98 19.18
N LYS A 158 -11.04 0.70 19.96
CA LYS A 158 -9.89 1.59 20.09
C LYS A 158 -9.11 1.73 18.78
N LEU A 159 -8.96 0.65 18.02
CA LEU A 159 -8.32 0.66 16.71
C LEU A 159 -9.09 1.50 15.68
N MET A 160 -10.41 1.51 15.76
CA MET A 160 -11.25 2.35 14.89
C MET A 160 -11.25 3.82 15.29
N GLU A 161 -11.31 4.11 16.60
CA GLU A 161 -11.35 5.48 17.12
C GLU A 161 -9.99 6.18 17.04
N THR A 162 -8.93 5.42 17.23
CA THR A 162 -7.56 5.93 17.28
C THR A 162 -6.66 5.00 16.45
N PRO A 163 -6.75 5.03 15.12
CA PRO A 163 -6.00 4.12 14.28
C PRO A 163 -4.49 4.30 14.46
N PRO A 164 -3.71 3.21 14.32
CA PRO A 164 -2.26 3.28 14.37
C PRO A 164 -1.69 3.96 13.12
N ASN A 165 -0.50 4.49 13.23
CA ASN A 165 0.31 4.84 12.08
C ASN A 165 1.15 3.64 11.61
N THR A 166 1.84 3.80 10.49
CA THR A 166 2.61 2.72 9.87
C THR A 166 3.74 2.19 10.75
N ARG A 167 4.40 3.04 11.51
CA ARG A 167 5.44 2.63 12.45
C ARG A 167 4.88 1.83 13.62
N GLU A 168 3.74 2.26 14.14
CA GLU A 168 3.09 1.59 15.26
C GLU A 168 2.60 0.17 14.91
N ILE A 169 2.24 -0.07 13.64
CA ILE A 169 1.88 -1.42 13.17
C ILE A 169 3.08 -2.37 13.29
N LYS A 170 4.28 -1.91 12.97
CA LYS A 170 5.51 -2.69 13.15
C LYS A 170 5.97 -2.78 14.60
N GLU A 171 5.70 -1.75 15.39
CA GLU A 171 6.10 -1.63 16.80
C GLU A 171 4.86 -1.40 17.69
N PRO A 172 4.04 -2.44 17.97
CA PRO A 172 2.76 -2.31 18.70
C PRO A 172 2.86 -1.60 20.06
N GLN A 173 4.02 -1.66 20.70
CA GLN A 173 4.23 -0.99 21.98
C GLN A 173 4.15 0.54 21.86
N LEU A 174 4.54 1.12 20.72
CA LEU A 174 4.41 2.56 20.49
C LEU A 174 2.93 2.98 20.49
N TYR A 175 2.08 2.20 19.80
CA TYR A 175 0.63 2.40 19.81
C TYR A 175 0.05 2.34 21.23
N LEU A 176 0.38 1.28 21.97
CA LEU A 176 -0.10 1.10 23.34
C LEU A 176 0.33 2.24 24.29
N ASN A 177 1.51 2.79 24.09
CA ASN A 177 1.99 3.94 24.85
C ASN A 177 1.21 5.21 24.48
N ARG A 178 0.96 5.45 23.19
CA ARG A 178 0.21 6.63 22.72
C ARG A 178 -1.24 6.65 23.20
N ILE A 179 -1.94 5.52 23.18
CA ILE A 179 -3.35 5.45 23.56
C ILE A 179 -3.60 5.47 25.07
N LYS A 180 -2.56 5.42 25.89
CA LYS A 180 -2.65 5.55 27.37
C LYS A 180 -2.59 7.01 27.82
N GLN A 181 -2.14 7.91 26.95
CA GLN A 181 -2.11 9.35 27.20
C GLN A 181 -3.48 9.97 26.92
#